data_583a02dfaacc1162d7611d33ade266fa
#
_entry.id   583a02dfaacc1162d7611d33ade266fa
#
_cell.length_a   1.000
_cell.length_b   1.000
_cell.length_c   1.000
_cell.angle_alpha   90.00
_cell.angle_beta   90.00
_cell.angle_gamma   90.00
#
_symmetry.space_group_name_H-M   'P 1'
#
loop_
_entity.id
_entity.type
_entity.pdbx_description
1 polymer ?
#
loop_
_entity_poly.entity_id
_entity_poly.type
_entity_poly.pdbx_seq_one_letter_code
_entity_poly.pdbx_strand_id
1 'polypeptide(L)'
;MKIAVIGSNMVDLISYINKMPVAGETVEAPNFSIGCGGKGANQAVAAAKYGADVLMMTKVGDDIFADNTIKNFDKLGIDTKYVEKVKGLSSGVAPIFVDESGQNRIIIVKGANKYLLPSDIDRASEELKKCSLIILQLEINLETVYYAINFGKKYNIPVLLNPAPATKDLDIEEACKCEFFVPNETELAILTDMPVNTDDEIKNAAEYLVNKGLKNVIVTMGSRGAMWVTKENCQYLKSFKVNAVDTSGAGDAFIGWFASCYDELSIQVRHFF
;
A
#
# COMPACT_ATOMS: atom_id res chain seq x y z
N MET A 1 -16.87 8.38 6.47
CA MET A 1 -16.65 6.93 6.20
C MET A 1 -15.49 6.42 7.03
N LYS A 2 -15.61 5.25 7.68
CA LYS A 2 -14.52 4.63 8.45
C LYS A 2 -13.80 3.59 7.59
N ILE A 3 -12.46 3.69 7.51
CA ILE A 3 -11.60 2.80 6.72
C ILE A 3 -10.61 2.12 7.67
N ALA A 4 -10.42 0.81 7.52
CA ALA A 4 -9.32 0.12 8.18
C ALA A 4 -8.14 -0.02 7.23
N VAL A 5 -6.94 0.32 7.68
CA VAL A 5 -5.70 0.00 6.99
C VAL A 5 -4.95 -1.03 7.82
N ILE A 6 -4.79 -2.23 7.29
CA ILE A 6 -4.05 -3.33 7.91
C ILE A 6 -2.76 -3.50 7.12
N GLY A 7 -1.65 -3.04 7.66
CA GLY A 7 -0.43 -3.00 6.86
C GLY A 7 0.82 -2.59 7.61
N SER A 8 1.85 -2.33 6.84
CA SER A 8 3.17 -1.97 7.31
C SER A 8 3.27 -0.51 7.76
N ASN A 9 4.25 -0.27 8.59
CA ASN A 9 4.87 1.03 8.80
C ASN A 9 6.39 0.87 8.74
N MET A 10 7.09 1.86 8.24
CA MET A 10 8.53 1.90 8.15
C MET A 10 9.06 3.24 8.63
N VAL A 11 10.30 3.25 9.07
CA VAL A 11 11.06 4.47 9.25
C VAL A 11 12.03 4.58 8.09
N ASP A 12 11.85 5.60 7.26
CA ASP A 12 12.73 5.88 6.14
C ASP A 12 13.98 6.58 6.65
N LEU A 13 15.13 5.94 6.46
CA LEU A 13 16.46 6.44 6.82
C LEU A 13 17.15 6.86 5.53
N ILE A 14 16.96 8.13 5.12
CA ILE A 14 17.37 8.62 3.81
C ILE A 14 18.75 9.26 3.92
N SER A 15 19.74 8.67 3.25
CA SER A 15 21.07 9.24 3.07
C SER A 15 21.22 9.75 1.65
N TYR A 16 21.51 11.04 1.51
CA TYR A 16 21.85 11.64 0.23
C TYR A 16 23.35 11.44 0.01
N ILE A 17 23.72 10.79 -1.08
CA ILE A 17 25.09 10.33 -1.32
C ILE A 17 25.60 10.80 -2.68
N ASN A 18 26.90 11.06 -2.80
CA ASN A 18 27.54 11.36 -4.07
C ASN A 18 27.85 10.05 -4.85
N LYS A 19 28.17 8.99 -4.13
CA LYS A 19 28.37 7.64 -4.70
C LYS A 19 28.02 6.54 -3.71
N MET A 20 27.64 5.39 -4.21
CA MET A 20 27.55 4.18 -3.37
C MET A 20 28.94 3.68 -2.99
N PRO A 21 29.21 3.37 -1.70
CA PRO A 21 30.46 2.76 -1.28
C PRO A 21 30.62 1.35 -1.85
N VAL A 22 31.83 0.97 -2.22
CA VAL A 22 32.20 -0.42 -2.50
C VAL A 22 32.58 -1.17 -1.23
N ALA A 23 32.70 -2.48 -1.29
CA ALA A 23 33.07 -3.29 -0.13
C ALA A 23 34.39 -2.79 0.51
N GLY A 24 34.35 -2.50 1.81
CA GLY A 24 35.48 -1.96 2.60
C GLY A 24 35.67 -0.45 2.50
N GLU A 25 34.88 0.25 1.71
CA GLU A 25 34.94 1.71 1.58
C GLU A 25 34.03 2.41 2.59
N THR A 26 34.50 3.51 3.19
CA THR A 26 33.70 4.44 3.95
C THR A 26 33.56 5.75 3.18
N VAL A 27 32.32 6.21 2.96
CA VAL A 27 32.04 7.49 2.30
C VAL A 27 31.26 8.40 3.24
N GLU A 28 31.47 9.69 3.11
CA GLU A 28 30.70 10.71 3.81
C GLU A 28 29.46 11.07 2.97
N ALA A 29 28.30 11.08 3.59
CA ALA A 29 27.06 11.52 2.99
C ALA A 29 26.82 13.00 3.35
N PRO A 30 26.56 13.89 2.37
CA PRO A 30 26.35 15.31 2.64
C PRO A 30 25.10 15.62 3.47
N ASN A 31 24.05 14.79 3.37
CA ASN A 31 22.79 15.00 4.09
C ASN A 31 22.14 13.67 4.51
N PHE A 32 21.34 13.79 5.57
CA PHE A 32 20.52 12.69 6.09
C PHE A 32 19.15 13.21 6.52
N SER A 33 18.11 12.43 6.29
CA SER A 33 16.77 12.69 6.82
C SER A 33 16.08 11.43 7.31
N ILE A 34 15.15 11.61 8.26
CA ILE A 34 14.30 10.52 8.77
C ILE A 34 12.86 10.85 8.40
N GLY A 35 12.18 9.88 7.80
CA GLY A 35 10.78 9.97 7.41
C GLY A 35 9.93 8.87 8.04
N CYS A 36 8.63 9.07 8.04
CA CYS A 36 7.67 8.00 8.27
C CYS A 36 7.25 7.45 6.91
N GLY A 37 7.36 6.15 6.72
CA GLY A 37 7.07 5.46 5.48
C GLY A 37 6.39 4.12 5.73
N GLY A 38 6.47 3.26 4.74
CA GLY A 38 5.74 2.00 4.66
C GLY A 38 4.39 2.16 3.98
N LYS A 39 4.06 1.24 3.08
CA LYS A 39 2.86 1.35 2.22
C LYS A 39 1.58 1.48 3.03
N GLY A 40 1.40 0.66 4.08
CA GLY A 40 0.24 0.76 4.95
C GLY A 40 0.12 2.13 5.60
N ALA A 41 1.20 2.63 6.22
CA ALA A 41 1.23 3.94 6.84
C ALA A 41 0.96 5.07 5.84
N ASN A 42 1.59 5.03 4.65
CA ASN A 42 1.41 6.03 3.61
C ASN A 42 -0.04 6.10 3.13
N GLN A 43 -0.68 4.94 2.91
CA GLN A 43 -2.08 4.85 2.47
C GLN A 43 -3.04 5.33 3.56
N ALA A 44 -2.78 4.99 4.83
CA ALA A 44 -3.54 5.49 5.98
C ALA A 44 -3.45 7.02 6.09
N VAL A 45 -2.23 7.56 6.00
CA VAL A 45 -1.97 9.00 6.02
C VAL A 45 -2.66 9.71 4.86
N ALA A 46 -2.59 9.15 3.66
CA ALA A 46 -3.25 9.72 2.50
C ALA A 46 -4.78 9.73 2.69
N ALA A 47 -5.39 8.61 3.09
CA ALA A 47 -6.83 8.54 3.34
C ALA A 47 -7.29 9.55 4.40
N ALA A 48 -6.56 9.68 5.50
CA ALA A 48 -6.86 10.64 6.56
C ALA A 48 -6.77 12.10 6.07
N LYS A 49 -5.75 12.44 5.26
CA LYS A 49 -5.60 13.78 4.66
C LYS A 49 -6.74 14.13 3.71
N TYR A 50 -7.37 13.13 3.10
CA TYR A 50 -8.56 13.29 2.26
C TYR A 50 -9.88 13.18 3.05
N GLY A 51 -9.81 13.19 4.39
CA GLY A 51 -10.98 13.32 5.27
C GLY A 51 -11.64 12.01 5.70
N ALA A 52 -11.03 10.85 5.43
CA ALA A 52 -11.52 9.58 5.94
C ALA A 52 -11.25 9.43 7.45
N ASP A 53 -12.16 8.76 8.17
CA ASP A 53 -11.92 8.25 9.53
C ASP A 53 -11.12 6.94 9.40
N VAL A 54 -9.84 6.96 9.78
CA VAL A 54 -8.91 5.86 9.53
C VAL A 54 -8.56 5.13 10.82
N LEU A 55 -8.78 3.82 10.83
CA LEU A 55 -8.26 2.88 11.82
C LEU A 55 -7.00 2.22 11.28
N MET A 56 -5.84 2.47 11.92
CA MET A 56 -4.58 1.82 11.55
C MET A 56 -4.33 0.57 12.39
N MET A 57 -4.05 -0.55 11.73
CA MET A 57 -3.59 -1.78 12.36
C MET A 57 -2.19 -2.11 11.87
N THR A 58 -1.22 -2.03 12.76
CA THR A 58 0.18 -2.30 12.45
C THR A 58 0.97 -2.65 13.71
N LYS A 59 2.20 -3.11 13.53
CA LYS A 59 3.14 -3.35 14.62
C LYS A 59 4.32 -2.39 14.53
N VAL A 60 4.69 -1.82 15.64
CA VAL A 60 5.93 -1.04 15.80
C VAL A 60 6.90 -1.77 16.75
N GLY A 61 8.15 -1.45 16.67
CA GLY A 61 9.17 -2.04 17.56
C GLY A 61 9.11 -1.52 18.99
N ASP A 62 10.08 -1.96 19.80
CA ASP A 62 10.32 -1.47 21.15
C ASP A 62 11.57 -0.59 21.14
N ASP A 63 11.53 0.47 20.32
CA ASP A 63 12.65 1.35 20.04
C ASP A 63 12.22 2.81 19.95
N ILE A 64 13.18 3.71 19.73
CA ILE A 64 12.97 5.16 19.65
C ILE A 64 12.08 5.57 18.47
N PHE A 65 11.95 4.74 17.44
CA PHE A 65 11.17 5.04 16.25
C PHE A 65 9.68 4.81 16.45
N ALA A 66 9.31 3.86 17.32
CA ALA A 66 7.92 3.49 17.58
C ALA A 66 7.08 4.68 18.02
N ASP A 67 7.56 5.48 18.96
CA ASP A 67 6.84 6.65 19.48
C ASP A 67 6.68 7.74 18.42
N ASN A 68 7.67 7.89 17.54
CA ASN A 68 7.58 8.85 16.44
C ASN A 68 6.51 8.44 15.42
N THR A 69 6.44 7.16 15.08
CA THR A 69 5.42 6.61 14.18
C THR A 69 4.02 6.82 14.76
N ILE A 70 3.80 6.46 16.04
CA ILE A 70 2.50 6.63 16.71
C ILE A 70 2.11 8.12 16.75
N LYS A 71 3.02 9.00 17.17
CA LYS A 71 2.77 10.44 17.20
C LYS A 71 2.45 11.03 15.82
N ASN A 72 3.03 10.48 14.77
CA ASN A 72 2.70 10.91 13.40
C ASN A 72 1.25 10.57 13.02
N PHE A 73 0.80 9.36 13.37
CA PHE A 73 -0.59 8.96 13.17
C PHE A 73 -1.56 9.82 14.00
N ASP A 74 -1.27 10.02 15.29
CA ASP A 74 -2.10 10.81 16.20
C ASP A 74 -2.28 12.26 15.71
N LYS A 75 -1.20 12.89 15.20
CA LYS A 75 -1.23 14.24 14.63
C LYS A 75 -2.17 14.37 13.41
N LEU A 76 -2.40 13.27 12.71
CA LEU A 76 -3.26 13.21 11.53
C LEU A 76 -4.67 12.71 11.85
N GLY A 77 -4.97 12.48 13.14
CA GLY A 77 -6.29 12.01 13.59
C GLY A 77 -6.57 10.55 13.22
N ILE A 78 -5.53 9.76 12.93
CA ILE A 78 -5.66 8.33 12.66
C ILE A 78 -5.84 7.58 13.98
N ASP A 79 -6.85 6.71 14.07
CA ASP A 79 -7.09 5.86 15.23
C ASP A 79 -5.96 4.82 15.37
N THR A 80 -5.17 4.96 16.44
CA THR A 80 -3.98 4.14 16.73
C THR A 80 -4.25 3.01 17.72
N LYS A 81 -5.51 2.73 18.05
CA LYS A 81 -5.92 1.70 19.02
C LYS A 81 -5.29 0.32 18.78
N TYR A 82 -4.99 -0.01 17.53
CA TYR A 82 -4.37 -1.28 17.12
C TYR A 82 -2.97 -1.09 16.51
N VAL A 83 -2.30 0.01 16.87
CA VAL A 83 -0.87 0.19 16.64
C VAL A 83 -0.14 -0.31 17.88
N GLU A 84 0.43 -1.50 17.81
CA GLU A 84 0.96 -2.19 18.99
C GLU A 84 2.48 -2.32 18.96
N LYS A 85 3.13 -2.08 20.10
CA LYS A 85 4.55 -2.32 20.29
C LYS A 85 4.84 -3.79 20.50
N VAL A 86 5.85 -4.30 19.79
CA VAL A 86 6.35 -5.68 19.96
C VAL A 86 7.64 -5.64 20.75
N LYS A 87 7.57 -6.09 22.00
CA LYS A 87 8.68 -6.04 22.96
C LYS A 87 9.92 -6.77 22.42
N GLY A 88 11.07 -6.11 22.53
CA GLY A 88 12.37 -6.66 22.15
C GLY A 88 12.63 -6.75 20.65
N LEU A 89 11.78 -6.17 19.82
CA LEU A 89 11.97 -6.10 18.37
C LEU A 89 12.22 -4.67 17.91
N SER A 90 12.89 -4.53 16.76
CA SER A 90 13.02 -3.24 16.08
C SER A 90 11.76 -2.91 15.28
N SER A 91 11.45 -1.62 15.16
CA SER A 91 10.53 -1.11 14.13
C SER A 91 10.98 -1.51 12.73
N GLY A 92 10.06 -1.51 11.77
CA GLY A 92 10.43 -1.62 10.37
C GLY A 92 11.25 -0.40 9.96
N VAL A 93 12.35 -0.61 9.23
CA VAL A 93 13.19 0.47 8.72
C VAL A 93 13.50 0.26 7.25
N ALA A 94 13.61 1.38 6.52
CA ALA A 94 14.04 1.42 5.14
C ALA A 94 15.28 2.32 5.00
N PRO A 95 16.51 1.79 5.08
CA PRO A 95 17.69 2.48 4.60
C PRO A 95 17.54 2.83 3.11
N ILE A 96 17.56 4.11 2.79
CA ILE A 96 17.38 4.65 1.44
C ILE A 96 18.62 5.48 1.08
N PHE A 97 19.22 5.19 -0.05
CA PHE A 97 20.34 5.93 -0.59
C PHE A 97 19.89 6.65 -1.85
N VAL A 98 19.98 7.98 -1.85
CA VAL A 98 19.60 8.81 -2.99
C VAL A 98 20.86 9.46 -3.55
N ASP A 99 21.18 9.19 -4.82
CA ASP A 99 22.35 9.78 -5.47
C ASP A 99 22.03 11.13 -6.15
N GLU A 100 23.05 11.81 -6.64
CA GLU A 100 22.93 13.13 -7.28
C GLU A 100 22.00 13.14 -8.51
N SER A 101 21.79 11.97 -9.15
CA SER A 101 20.85 11.84 -10.26
C SER A 101 19.40 11.66 -9.81
N GLY A 102 19.16 11.57 -8.48
CA GLY A 102 17.86 11.30 -7.91
C GLY A 102 17.45 9.81 -7.93
N GLN A 103 18.36 8.93 -8.34
CA GLN A 103 18.11 7.49 -8.26
C GLN A 103 18.19 7.03 -6.80
N ASN A 104 17.22 6.21 -6.39
CA ASN A 104 17.20 5.64 -5.05
C ASN A 104 17.54 4.14 -5.06
N ARG A 105 18.14 3.69 -3.96
CA ARG A 105 18.35 2.28 -3.63
C ARG A 105 17.83 2.05 -2.23
N ILE A 106 16.92 1.09 -2.11
CA ILE A 106 16.16 0.87 -0.86
C ILE A 106 16.43 -0.54 -0.36
N ILE A 107 16.73 -0.63 0.93
CA ILE A 107 16.81 -1.90 1.66
C ILE A 107 15.65 -1.91 2.65
N ILE A 108 14.84 -2.96 2.67
CA ILE A 108 13.72 -3.09 3.61
C ILE A 108 14.06 -4.08 4.70
N VAL A 109 13.94 -3.64 5.95
CA VAL A 109 13.96 -4.49 7.14
C VAL A 109 12.57 -4.46 7.76
N LYS A 110 11.80 -5.52 7.58
CA LYS A 110 10.39 -5.56 8.02
C LYS A 110 10.20 -5.38 9.53
N GLY A 111 11.17 -5.79 10.36
CA GLY A 111 11.12 -5.65 11.82
C GLY A 111 9.81 -6.18 12.41
N ALA A 112 9.19 -5.39 13.27
CA ALA A 112 7.93 -5.72 13.95
C ALA A 112 6.75 -5.97 12.98
N ASN A 113 6.79 -5.48 11.73
CA ASN A 113 5.73 -5.73 10.74
C ASN A 113 5.48 -7.24 10.50
N LYS A 114 6.50 -8.08 10.69
CA LYS A 114 6.36 -9.55 10.59
C LYS A 114 5.46 -10.16 11.67
N TYR A 115 5.17 -9.42 12.74
CA TYR A 115 4.39 -9.88 13.87
C TYR A 115 2.95 -9.34 13.87
N LEU A 116 2.52 -8.73 12.78
CA LEU A 116 1.12 -8.49 12.52
C LEU A 116 0.51 -9.83 12.04
N LEU A 117 -0.29 -10.45 12.91
CA LEU A 117 -0.76 -11.83 12.78
C LEU A 117 -2.29 -11.88 12.62
N PRO A 118 -2.86 -13.00 12.14
CA PRO A 118 -4.31 -13.23 12.07
C PRO A 118 -5.03 -12.96 13.40
N SER A 119 -4.44 -13.31 14.53
CA SER A 119 -5.00 -13.07 15.87
C SER A 119 -5.19 -11.58 16.20
N ASP A 120 -4.43 -10.69 15.56
CA ASP A 120 -4.61 -9.24 15.72
C ASP A 120 -5.93 -8.79 15.07
N ILE A 121 -6.26 -9.37 13.91
CA ILE A 121 -7.52 -9.13 13.21
C ILE A 121 -8.70 -9.61 14.05
N ASP A 122 -8.58 -10.78 14.69
CA ASP A 122 -9.62 -11.28 15.59
C ASP A 122 -9.86 -10.35 16.76
N ARG A 123 -8.80 -9.82 17.39
CA ARG A 123 -8.91 -8.84 18.49
C ARG A 123 -9.57 -7.53 18.06
N ALA A 124 -9.39 -7.13 16.80
CA ALA A 124 -9.97 -5.91 16.24
C ALA A 124 -11.35 -6.13 15.60
N SER A 125 -11.87 -7.36 15.61
CA SER A 125 -13.05 -7.78 14.84
C SER A 125 -14.24 -6.83 14.97
N GLU A 126 -14.59 -6.40 16.21
CA GLU A 126 -15.73 -5.52 16.43
C GLU A 126 -15.55 -4.10 15.87
N GLU A 127 -14.32 -3.60 15.79
CA GLU A 127 -14.03 -2.31 15.15
C GLU A 127 -13.95 -2.45 13.63
N LEU A 128 -13.36 -3.52 13.14
CA LEU A 128 -13.26 -3.79 11.71
C LEU A 128 -14.64 -3.94 11.04
N LYS A 129 -15.60 -4.56 11.73
CA LYS A 129 -16.99 -4.70 11.25
C LYS A 129 -17.71 -3.36 11.05
N LYS A 130 -17.21 -2.27 11.65
CA LYS A 130 -17.75 -0.92 11.49
C LYS A 130 -17.14 -0.18 10.30
N CYS A 131 -16.12 -0.77 9.66
CA CYS A 131 -15.43 -0.14 8.54
C CYS A 131 -16.16 -0.42 7.22
N SER A 132 -16.18 0.57 6.35
CA SER A 132 -16.74 0.48 5.00
C SER A 132 -15.77 -0.15 3.99
N LEU A 133 -14.47 -0.14 4.30
CA LEU A 133 -13.41 -0.67 3.44
C LEU A 133 -12.21 -1.11 4.29
N ILE A 134 -11.55 -2.21 3.87
CA ILE A 134 -10.25 -2.63 4.38
C ILE A 134 -9.21 -2.45 3.28
N ILE A 135 -8.08 -1.83 3.59
CA ILE A 135 -6.94 -1.65 2.68
C ILE A 135 -5.78 -2.54 3.13
N LEU A 136 -5.17 -3.25 2.18
CA LEU A 136 -4.07 -4.18 2.39
C LEU A 136 -2.93 -3.93 1.40
N GLN A 137 -1.70 -4.33 1.79
CA GLN A 137 -0.50 -4.36 0.96
C GLN A 137 0.32 -5.62 1.29
N LEU A 138 1.48 -5.82 0.61
CA LEU A 138 2.28 -7.05 0.75
C LEU A 138 3.58 -6.86 1.56
N GLU A 139 3.69 -5.82 2.38
CA GLU A 139 4.84 -5.62 3.27
C GLU A 139 4.70 -6.33 4.63
N ILE A 140 3.57 -6.97 4.88
CA ILE A 140 3.31 -7.86 6.03
C ILE A 140 3.32 -9.33 5.59
N ASN A 141 2.99 -10.25 6.48
CA ASN A 141 2.92 -11.68 6.13
C ASN A 141 1.69 -11.97 5.25
N LEU A 142 1.88 -12.77 4.21
CA LEU A 142 0.79 -13.18 3.30
C LEU A 142 -0.34 -13.90 4.03
N GLU A 143 -0.03 -14.72 5.04
CA GLU A 143 -1.04 -15.38 5.88
C GLU A 143 -2.01 -14.35 6.50
N THR A 144 -1.49 -13.25 7.02
CA THR A 144 -2.30 -12.17 7.61
C THR A 144 -3.10 -11.43 6.54
N VAL A 145 -2.51 -11.22 5.35
CA VAL A 145 -3.22 -10.63 4.19
C VAL A 145 -4.41 -11.50 3.81
N TYR A 146 -4.21 -12.80 3.62
CA TYR A 146 -5.29 -13.73 3.25
C TYR A 146 -6.35 -13.82 4.34
N TYR A 147 -5.93 -13.81 5.61
CA TYR A 147 -6.88 -13.82 6.73
C TYR A 147 -7.77 -12.57 6.72
N ALA A 148 -7.18 -11.39 6.48
CA ALA A 148 -7.93 -10.12 6.36
C ALA A 148 -8.90 -10.13 5.17
N ILE A 149 -8.48 -10.66 4.02
CA ILE A 149 -9.34 -10.83 2.84
C ILE A 149 -10.55 -11.73 3.17
N ASN A 150 -10.28 -12.87 3.79
CA ASN A 150 -11.35 -13.81 4.19
C ASN A 150 -12.26 -13.22 5.27
N PHE A 151 -11.72 -12.40 6.19
CA PHE A 151 -12.50 -11.64 7.16
C PHE A 151 -13.45 -10.67 6.45
N GLY A 152 -12.93 -9.87 5.49
CA GLY A 152 -13.74 -8.96 4.68
C GLY A 152 -14.88 -9.69 3.96
N LYS A 153 -14.57 -10.81 3.31
CA LYS A 153 -15.57 -11.65 2.64
C LYS A 153 -16.64 -12.18 3.62
N LYS A 154 -16.22 -12.67 4.79
CA LYS A 154 -17.12 -13.21 5.82
C LYS A 154 -18.13 -12.19 6.34
N TYR A 155 -17.69 -10.93 6.50
CA TYR A 155 -18.51 -9.87 7.09
C TYR A 155 -19.03 -8.86 6.07
N ASN A 156 -18.90 -9.16 4.75
CA ASN A 156 -19.32 -8.30 3.65
C ASN A 156 -18.68 -6.90 3.69
N ILE A 157 -17.42 -6.82 4.09
CA ILE A 157 -16.63 -5.60 4.06
C ILE A 157 -15.74 -5.67 2.82
N PRO A 158 -15.86 -4.77 1.85
CA PRO A 158 -14.99 -4.76 0.68
C PRO A 158 -13.53 -4.60 1.07
N VAL A 159 -12.66 -5.29 0.33
CA VAL A 159 -11.21 -5.25 0.53
C VAL A 159 -10.55 -4.68 -0.71
N LEU A 160 -9.68 -3.70 -0.53
CA LEU A 160 -8.77 -3.20 -1.53
C LEU A 160 -7.38 -3.78 -1.24
N LEU A 161 -6.83 -4.53 -2.18
CA LEU A 161 -5.46 -5.03 -2.12
C LEU A 161 -4.59 -4.25 -3.11
N ASN A 162 -3.58 -3.55 -2.60
CA ASN A 162 -2.45 -3.10 -3.39
C ASN A 162 -1.37 -4.19 -3.34
N PRO A 163 -1.10 -4.92 -4.42
CA PRO A 163 -0.17 -6.05 -4.41
C PRO A 163 1.31 -5.60 -4.46
N ALA A 164 1.67 -4.68 -3.58
CA ALA A 164 2.97 -4.02 -3.53
C ALA A 164 3.70 -4.29 -2.18
N PRO A 165 5.00 -4.64 -2.21
CA PRO A 165 5.77 -5.02 -3.41
C PRO A 165 5.29 -6.35 -3.99
N ALA A 166 5.19 -6.45 -5.30
CA ALA A 166 4.70 -7.66 -5.95
C ALA A 166 5.62 -8.86 -5.67
N THR A 167 5.01 -10.00 -5.45
CA THR A 167 5.70 -11.29 -5.28
C THR A 167 4.97 -12.38 -6.05
N LYS A 168 5.73 -13.30 -6.65
CA LYS A 168 5.18 -14.49 -7.32
C LYS A 168 4.55 -15.49 -6.33
N ASP A 169 4.80 -15.32 -5.02
CA ASP A 169 4.21 -16.14 -3.96
C ASP A 169 2.76 -15.73 -3.63
N LEU A 170 2.26 -14.63 -4.22
CA LEU A 170 0.88 -14.21 -4.03
C LEU A 170 -0.07 -15.23 -4.65
N ASP A 171 -0.93 -15.81 -3.81
CA ASP A 171 -2.02 -16.66 -4.27
C ASP A 171 -3.13 -15.79 -4.90
N ILE A 172 -3.22 -15.87 -6.22
CA ILE A 172 -4.22 -15.10 -6.99
C ILE A 172 -5.64 -15.57 -6.68
N GLU A 173 -5.87 -16.85 -6.33
CA GLU A 173 -7.22 -17.33 -5.96
C GLU A 173 -7.68 -16.69 -4.65
N GLU A 174 -6.78 -16.53 -3.68
CA GLU A 174 -7.07 -15.77 -2.45
C GLU A 174 -7.31 -14.29 -2.75
N ALA A 175 -6.47 -13.67 -3.61
CA ALA A 175 -6.62 -12.27 -4.02
C ALA A 175 -7.94 -12.02 -4.78
N CYS A 176 -8.47 -12.99 -5.52
CA CYS A 176 -9.77 -12.88 -6.23
C CYS A 176 -10.97 -12.66 -5.30
N LYS A 177 -10.81 -12.81 -4.01
CA LYS A 177 -11.85 -12.49 -3.03
C LYS A 177 -11.93 -10.99 -2.69
N CYS A 178 -10.94 -10.21 -3.11
CA CYS A 178 -10.94 -8.75 -2.95
C CYS A 178 -11.98 -8.07 -3.86
N GLU A 179 -12.46 -6.90 -3.42
CA GLU A 179 -13.31 -6.05 -4.26
C GLU A 179 -12.46 -5.27 -5.27
N PHE A 180 -11.31 -4.73 -4.85
CA PHE A 180 -10.39 -3.98 -5.67
C PHE A 180 -8.98 -4.55 -5.59
N PHE A 181 -8.32 -4.65 -6.74
CA PHE A 181 -6.94 -5.05 -6.87
C PHE A 181 -6.19 -3.96 -7.64
N VAL A 182 -5.23 -3.31 -6.97
CA VAL A 182 -4.64 -2.05 -7.45
C VAL A 182 -3.13 -2.18 -7.62
N PRO A 183 -2.64 -2.82 -8.70
CA PRO A 183 -1.23 -2.87 -9.06
C PRO A 183 -0.80 -1.61 -9.82
N ASN A 184 0.52 -1.37 -9.87
CA ASN A 184 1.12 -0.58 -10.94
C ASN A 184 1.55 -1.49 -12.12
N GLU A 185 2.11 -0.91 -13.19
CA GLU A 185 2.55 -1.63 -14.39
C GLU A 185 3.59 -2.71 -14.06
N THR A 186 4.59 -2.38 -13.24
CA THR A 186 5.64 -3.32 -12.86
C THR A 186 5.09 -4.47 -12.03
N GLU A 187 4.21 -4.18 -11.09
CA GLU A 187 3.54 -5.17 -10.26
C GLU A 187 2.66 -6.09 -11.11
N LEU A 188 1.90 -5.50 -12.05
CA LEU A 188 1.09 -6.26 -13.00
C LEU A 188 1.93 -7.23 -13.83
N ALA A 189 3.08 -6.77 -14.37
CA ALA A 189 3.99 -7.62 -15.13
C ALA A 189 4.53 -8.79 -14.30
N ILE A 190 4.94 -8.54 -13.04
CA ILE A 190 5.45 -9.58 -12.14
C ILE A 190 4.38 -10.64 -11.83
N LEU A 191 3.13 -10.20 -11.59
CA LEU A 191 2.03 -11.07 -11.18
C LEU A 191 1.45 -11.89 -12.32
N THR A 192 1.55 -11.39 -13.56
CA THR A 192 0.97 -12.05 -14.74
C THR A 192 2.01 -12.74 -15.62
N ASP A 193 3.28 -12.38 -15.45
CA ASP A 193 4.39 -12.77 -16.35
C ASP A 193 4.15 -12.34 -17.81
N MET A 194 3.41 -11.23 -17.99
CA MET A 194 3.00 -10.66 -19.28
C MET A 194 3.68 -9.30 -19.52
N PRO A 195 3.89 -8.88 -20.79
CA PRO A 195 4.37 -7.54 -21.12
C PRO A 195 3.34 -6.46 -20.78
N VAL A 196 3.83 -5.26 -20.44
CA VAL A 196 3.03 -4.09 -20.03
C VAL A 196 3.56 -2.78 -20.63
N ASN A 197 4.20 -2.84 -21.80
CA ASN A 197 4.85 -1.68 -22.41
C ASN A 197 3.86 -0.75 -23.13
N THR A 198 2.73 -1.29 -23.57
CA THR A 198 1.67 -0.56 -24.26
C THR A 198 0.35 -0.64 -23.49
N ASP A 199 -0.57 0.28 -23.76
CA ASP A 199 -1.89 0.28 -23.13
C ASP A 199 -2.68 -1.02 -23.44
N ASP A 200 -2.51 -1.57 -24.64
CA ASP A 200 -3.14 -2.86 -25.03
C ASP A 200 -2.53 -4.04 -24.27
N GLU A 201 -1.22 -4.04 -24.06
CA GLU A 201 -0.56 -5.07 -23.25
C GLU A 201 -0.99 -5.00 -21.77
N ILE A 202 -1.09 -3.79 -21.20
CA ILE A 202 -1.60 -3.59 -19.83
C ILE A 202 -3.04 -4.07 -19.73
N LYS A 203 -3.89 -3.72 -20.69
CA LYS A 203 -5.26 -4.18 -20.75
C LYS A 203 -5.33 -5.71 -20.77
N ASN A 204 -4.58 -6.36 -21.66
CA ASN A 204 -4.56 -7.82 -21.77
C ASN A 204 -4.12 -8.49 -20.47
N ALA A 205 -3.08 -7.95 -19.80
CA ALA A 205 -2.59 -8.46 -18.52
C ALA A 205 -3.63 -8.26 -17.39
N ALA A 206 -4.33 -7.12 -17.37
CA ALA A 206 -5.40 -6.87 -16.40
C ALA A 206 -6.62 -7.76 -16.67
N GLU A 207 -7.03 -7.93 -17.94
CA GLU A 207 -8.09 -8.86 -18.33
C GLU A 207 -7.78 -10.32 -17.97
N TYR A 208 -6.51 -10.73 -18.06
CA TYR A 208 -6.07 -12.04 -17.59
C TYR A 208 -6.38 -12.22 -16.10
N LEU A 209 -6.12 -11.23 -15.26
CA LEU A 209 -6.42 -11.27 -13.83
C LEU A 209 -7.94 -11.25 -13.57
N VAL A 210 -8.70 -10.48 -14.32
CA VAL A 210 -10.18 -10.47 -14.26
C VAL A 210 -10.74 -11.85 -14.64
N ASN A 211 -10.19 -12.49 -15.66
CA ASN A 211 -10.58 -13.84 -16.08
C ASN A 211 -10.20 -14.91 -15.03
N LYS A 212 -9.24 -14.63 -14.15
CA LYS A 212 -8.93 -15.47 -12.97
C LYS A 212 -9.93 -15.29 -11.83
N GLY A 213 -10.76 -14.23 -11.86
CA GLY A 213 -11.83 -14.00 -10.90
C GLY A 213 -11.75 -12.66 -10.13
N LEU A 214 -10.74 -11.82 -10.39
CA LEU A 214 -10.70 -10.47 -9.82
C LEU A 214 -11.85 -9.62 -10.39
N LYS A 215 -12.56 -8.89 -9.51
CA LYS A 215 -13.73 -8.11 -9.90
C LYS A 215 -13.35 -6.77 -10.53
N ASN A 216 -12.44 -6.04 -9.87
CA ASN A 216 -11.99 -4.73 -10.28
C ASN A 216 -10.46 -4.69 -10.23
N VAL A 217 -9.82 -4.59 -11.39
CA VAL A 217 -8.38 -4.39 -11.51
C VAL A 217 -8.14 -2.94 -11.93
N ILE A 218 -7.47 -2.16 -11.08
CA ILE A 218 -7.14 -0.76 -11.34
C ILE A 218 -5.62 -0.67 -11.47
N VAL A 219 -5.13 -0.51 -12.69
CA VAL A 219 -3.69 -0.41 -12.96
C VAL A 219 -3.27 1.06 -12.96
N THR A 220 -2.39 1.46 -12.03
CA THR A 220 -1.80 2.80 -12.04
C THR A 220 -0.64 2.86 -13.03
N MET A 221 -0.62 3.88 -13.90
CA MET A 221 0.31 4.00 -15.04
C MET A 221 1.09 5.32 -15.01
N GLY A 222 1.37 5.81 -13.80
CA GLY A 222 2.14 7.05 -13.60
C GLY A 222 1.54 8.23 -14.36
N SER A 223 2.35 8.91 -15.18
CA SER A 223 1.92 10.07 -15.97
C SER A 223 0.87 9.74 -17.04
N ARG A 224 0.67 8.49 -17.36
CA ARG A 224 -0.40 8.06 -18.29
C ARG A 224 -1.77 7.98 -17.61
N GLY A 225 -1.83 7.91 -16.27
CA GLY A 225 -3.09 7.87 -15.52
C GLY A 225 -3.38 6.50 -14.92
N ALA A 226 -4.59 5.97 -15.11
CA ALA A 226 -4.97 4.65 -14.61
C ALA A 226 -5.90 3.94 -15.62
N MET A 227 -5.89 2.62 -15.57
CA MET A 227 -6.80 1.78 -16.35
C MET A 227 -7.63 0.92 -15.38
N TRP A 228 -8.95 1.02 -15.46
CA TRP A 228 -9.87 0.23 -14.67
C TRP A 228 -10.52 -0.85 -15.54
N VAL A 229 -10.27 -2.10 -15.19
CA VAL A 229 -10.74 -3.27 -15.95
C VAL A 229 -11.65 -4.12 -15.07
N THR A 230 -12.81 -4.42 -15.58
CA THR A 230 -13.80 -5.36 -15.01
C THR A 230 -14.17 -6.40 -16.07
N LYS A 231 -15.04 -7.32 -15.73
CA LYS A 231 -15.55 -8.32 -16.69
C LYS A 231 -16.36 -7.67 -17.82
N GLU A 232 -17.03 -6.56 -17.52
CA GLU A 232 -17.97 -5.89 -18.43
C GLU A 232 -17.33 -4.71 -19.18
N ASN A 233 -16.27 -4.09 -18.59
CA ASN A 233 -15.79 -2.81 -19.09
C ASN A 233 -14.27 -2.64 -18.88
N CYS A 234 -13.66 -1.80 -19.73
CA CYS A 234 -12.32 -1.28 -19.59
C CYS A 234 -12.35 0.23 -19.78
N GLN A 235 -12.03 0.97 -18.71
CA GLN A 235 -12.02 2.43 -18.70
C GLN A 235 -10.60 2.96 -18.51
N TYR A 236 -10.21 3.88 -19.37
CA TYR A 236 -8.95 4.61 -19.27
C TYR A 236 -9.17 6.00 -18.66
N LEU A 237 -8.50 6.26 -17.55
CA LEU A 237 -8.55 7.52 -16.79
C LEU A 237 -7.25 8.28 -17.02
N LYS A 238 -7.26 9.36 -17.80
CA LYS A 238 -6.07 10.19 -18.07
C LYS A 238 -5.62 10.91 -16.80
N SER A 239 -4.30 11.02 -16.62
CA SER A 239 -3.74 11.85 -15.56
C SER A 239 -3.87 13.34 -15.87
N PHE A 240 -3.82 14.15 -14.82
CA PHE A 240 -3.59 15.59 -14.97
C PHE A 240 -2.11 15.86 -15.21
N LYS A 241 -1.82 16.82 -16.10
CA LYS A 241 -0.44 17.23 -16.35
C LYS A 241 0.06 18.06 -15.16
N VAL A 242 1.07 17.57 -14.46
CA VAL A 242 1.71 18.24 -13.32
C VAL A 242 3.23 18.24 -13.47
N ASN A 243 3.89 19.19 -12.83
CA ASN A 243 5.35 19.15 -12.68
C ASN A 243 5.65 18.35 -11.39
N ALA A 244 5.93 17.07 -11.52
CA ALA A 244 6.30 16.24 -10.39
C ALA A 244 7.69 16.61 -9.87
N VAL A 245 7.79 16.88 -8.57
CA VAL A 245 9.07 17.11 -7.86
C VAL A 245 9.59 15.79 -7.28
N ASP A 246 8.68 15.00 -6.70
CA ASP A 246 8.94 13.67 -6.17
C ASP A 246 7.70 12.80 -6.40
N THR A 247 7.91 11.60 -6.92
CA THR A 247 6.84 10.62 -7.20
C THR A 247 6.75 9.53 -6.14
N SER A 248 7.57 9.59 -5.10
CA SER A 248 7.53 8.62 -3.99
C SER A 248 6.16 8.66 -3.30
N GLY A 249 5.56 7.49 -3.10
CA GLY A 249 4.24 7.37 -2.49
C GLY A 249 3.05 7.83 -3.36
N ALA A 250 3.26 8.16 -4.65
CA ALA A 250 2.15 8.57 -5.52
C ALA A 250 1.06 7.48 -5.63
N GLY A 251 1.46 6.20 -5.70
CA GLY A 251 0.53 5.07 -5.67
C GLY A 251 -0.22 4.98 -4.34
N ASP A 252 0.47 5.21 -3.21
CA ASP A 252 -0.16 5.21 -1.88
C ASP A 252 -1.15 6.38 -1.74
N ALA A 253 -0.79 7.56 -2.28
CA ALA A 253 -1.68 8.73 -2.33
C ALA A 253 -2.93 8.47 -3.17
N PHE A 254 -2.79 7.82 -4.33
CA PHE A 254 -3.91 7.41 -5.18
C PHE A 254 -4.85 6.47 -4.41
N ILE A 255 -4.31 5.44 -3.76
CA ILE A 255 -5.11 4.47 -3.00
C ILE A 255 -5.84 5.13 -1.83
N GLY A 256 -5.15 6.00 -1.07
CA GLY A 256 -5.76 6.73 0.05
C GLY A 256 -6.89 7.65 -0.40
N TRP A 257 -6.69 8.38 -1.52
CA TRP A 257 -7.75 9.19 -2.12
C TRP A 257 -8.92 8.34 -2.61
N PHE A 258 -8.65 7.30 -3.39
CA PHE A 258 -9.67 6.39 -3.90
C PHE A 258 -10.52 5.82 -2.76
N ALA A 259 -9.86 5.36 -1.70
CA ALA A 259 -10.54 4.82 -0.53
C ALA A 259 -11.41 5.86 0.18
N SER A 260 -10.94 7.12 0.30
CA SER A 260 -11.70 8.20 0.96
C SER A 260 -12.98 8.57 0.21
N CYS A 261 -12.99 8.39 -1.12
CA CYS A 261 -14.14 8.68 -1.98
C CYS A 261 -15.01 7.44 -2.28
N TYR A 262 -14.70 6.28 -1.70
CA TYR A 262 -15.32 5.00 -2.07
C TYR A 262 -16.86 5.03 -1.98
N ASP A 263 -17.43 5.59 -0.94
CA ASP A 263 -18.90 5.69 -0.79
C ASP A 263 -19.53 6.59 -1.86
N GLU A 264 -18.86 7.69 -2.23
CA GLU A 264 -19.32 8.60 -3.30
C GLU A 264 -19.18 7.93 -4.67
N LEU A 265 -18.08 7.22 -4.90
CA LEU A 265 -17.85 6.44 -6.11
C LEU A 265 -18.87 5.31 -6.28
N SER A 266 -19.28 4.66 -5.20
CA SER A 266 -20.32 3.62 -5.23
C SER A 266 -21.68 4.16 -5.73
N ILE A 267 -21.93 5.45 -5.54
CA ILE A 267 -23.12 6.16 -6.05
C ILE A 267 -22.88 6.64 -7.49
N GLN A 268 -21.73 7.24 -7.78
CA GLN A 268 -21.41 7.79 -9.10
C GLN A 268 -21.08 6.72 -10.13
N VAL A 269 -20.36 5.66 -9.76
CA VAL A 269 -20.04 4.55 -10.68
C VAL A 269 -21.31 3.84 -11.16
N ARG A 270 -22.38 3.78 -10.36
CA ARG A 270 -23.69 3.29 -10.81
C ARG A 270 -24.42 4.21 -11.81
N HIS A 271 -23.96 5.47 -11.97
CA HIS A 271 -24.55 6.46 -12.86
C HIS A 271 -23.69 6.75 -14.09
N PHE A 272 -22.47 6.22 -14.16
CA PHE A 272 -21.55 6.35 -15.30
C PHE A 272 -21.44 5.07 -16.14
N PHE A 273 -22.22 4.03 -15.82
CA PHE A 273 -22.35 2.80 -16.60
C PHE A 273 -23.76 2.63 -17.14
#